data_c7110d315783c4101f7aac7aa529bcc6
#
_entry.id   c7110d315783c4101f7aac7aa529bcc6
#
_cell.length_a   1.000
_cell.length_b   1.000
_cell.length_c   1.000
_cell.angle_alpha   90.00
_cell.angle_beta   90.00
_cell.angle_gamma   90.00
#
_symmetry.space_group_name_H-M   'P 1'
#
loop_
_entity.id
_entity.type
_entity.pdbx_description
1 polymer ?
#
loop_
_entity_poly.entity_id
_entity_poly.type
_entity_poly.pdbx_seq_one_letter_code
_entity_poly.pdbx_strand_id
1 'polypeptide(L)'
;MGDKPTILIWSENPALARELAGAARQALGPGGDVALLAPAGVAVDVPSVDVVFTTERADEAPEAWAALLAAAVSQTEPALVLVGATKLGLQVAPRLSERIGAGYAAWATGFTLEAGTGAVAARCSLYSGAALAYHQFKPGRVVLTAAP
;
A
#
# COMPACT_ATOMS: atom_id res chain seq x y z
N MET A 1 -11.10 3.92 -12.19
CA MET A 1 -11.46 2.54 -11.92
C MET A 1 -12.91 2.38 -11.50
N GLY A 2 -13.76 3.28 -11.88
CA GLY A 2 -15.17 3.21 -11.53
C GLY A 2 -15.41 3.33 -10.05
N ASP A 3 -16.44 2.65 -9.55
CA ASP A 3 -16.90 2.79 -8.17
C ASP A 3 -16.25 1.82 -7.19
N LYS A 4 -15.33 0.97 -7.66
CA LYS A 4 -14.68 -0.01 -6.79
C LYS A 4 -13.48 0.61 -6.08
N PRO A 5 -13.39 0.46 -4.76
CA PRO A 5 -12.17 0.87 -4.07
C PRO A 5 -10.99 0.00 -4.49
N THR A 6 -9.82 0.61 -4.56
CA THR A 6 -8.58 -0.08 -4.91
C THR A 6 -7.56 0.11 -3.81
N ILE A 7 -6.83 -0.95 -3.49
CA ILE A 7 -5.64 -0.90 -2.65
C ILE A 7 -4.45 -1.27 -3.52
N LEU A 8 -3.45 -0.38 -3.57
CA LEU A 8 -2.21 -0.62 -4.27
C LEU A 8 -1.16 -1.11 -3.28
N ILE A 9 -0.41 -2.14 -3.65
CA ILE A 9 0.56 -2.79 -2.78
C ILE A 9 1.93 -2.74 -3.40
N TRP A 10 2.94 -2.53 -2.58
CA TRP A 10 4.33 -2.68 -2.98
C TRP A 10 5.20 -3.10 -1.81
N SER A 11 6.12 -4.01 -2.08
CA SER A 11 7.27 -4.32 -1.23
C SER A 11 8.36 -4.91 -2.10
N GLU A 12 9.61 -4.61 -1.78
CA GLU A 12 10.74 -5.29 -2.42
C GLU A 12 10.87 -6.74 -1.94
N ASN A 13 10.23 -7.08 -0.82
CA ASN A 13 10.21 -8.45 -0.30
C ASN A 13 8.96 -9.15 -0.82
N PRO A 14 9.10 -10.17 -1.69
CA PRO A 14 7.94 -10.84 -2.28
C PRO A 14 7.02 -11.52 -1.25
N ALA A 15 7.58 -12.06 -0.18
CA ALA A 15 6.78 -12.71 0.86
C ALA A 15 5.90 -11.68 1.58
N LEU A 16 6.46 -10.51 1.90
CA LEU A 16 5.70 -9.44 2.53
C LEU A 16 4.64 -8.87 1.58
N ALA A 17 4.98 -8.70 0.31
CA ALA A 17 4.00 -8.26 -0.69
C ALA A 17 2.79 -9.20 -0.74
N ARG A 18 3.03 -10.50 -0.67
CA ARG A 18 1.97 -11.50 -0.66
C ARG A 18 1.10 -11.40 0.59
N GLU A 19 1.71 -11.19 1.75
CA GLU A 19 0.96 -10.98 3.00
C GLU A 19 0.11 -9.72 2.94
N LEU A 20 0.66 -8.63 2.41
CA LEU A 20 -0.08 -7.38 2.24
C LEU A 20 -1.25 -7.54 1.28
N ALA A 21 -1.07 -8.30 0.20
CA ALA A 21 -2.14 -8.59 -0.74
C ALA A 21 -3.29 -9.34 -0.07
N GLY A 22 -2.96 -10.32 0.77
CA GLY A 22 -3.97 -11.04 1.56
C GLY A 22 -4.73 -10.11 2.51
N ALA A 23 -4.02 -9.25 3.21
CA ALA A 23 -4.63 -8.28 4.13
C ALA A 23 -5.53 -7.29 3.37
N ALA A 24 -5.09 -6.83 2.20
CA ALA A 24 -5.89 -5.94 1.36
C ALA A 24 -7.17 -6.61 0.89
N ARG A 25 -7.07 -7.85 0.44
CA ARG A 25 -8.25 -8.61 0.00
C ARG A 25 -9.24 -8.81 1.14
N GLN A 26 -8.75 -9.09 2.32
CA GLN A 26 -9.61 -9.24 3.49
C GLN A 26 -10.33 -7.93 3.83
N ALA A 27 -9.64 -6.80 3.74
CA ALA A 27 -10.23 -5.49 4.02
C ALA A 27 -11.26 -5.07 2.97
N LEU A 28 -10.98 -5.36 1.68
CA LEU A 28 -11.87 -5.00 0.58
C LEU A 28 -13.05 -5.95 0.41
N GLY A 29 -12.89 -7.21 0.78
CA GLY A 29 -13.84 -8.23 0.41
C GLY A 29 -13.88 -8.42 -1.12
N PRO A 30 -14.98 -8.95 -1.67
CA PRO A 30 -15.08 -9.19 -3.11
C PRO A 30 -15.36 -7.93 -3.95
N GLY A 31 -15.69 -6.82 -3.30
CA GLY A 31 -16.15 -5.62 -3.99
C GLY A 31 -15.07 -4.62 -4.38
N GLY A 32 -13.80 -4.95 -4.21
CA GLY A 32 -12.71 -4.04 -4.53
C GLY A 32 -11.58 -4.71 -5.30
N ASP A 33 -10.64 -3.91 -5.77
CA ASP A 33 -9.50 -4.40 -6.53
C ASP A 33 -8.19 -4.25 -5.75
N VAL A 34 -7.36 -5.28 -5.81
CA VAL A 34 -5.99 -5.26 -5.28
C VAL A 34 -5.03 -5.14 -6.44
N ALA A 35 -4.22 -4.09 -6.45
CA ALA A 35 -3.19 -3.86 -7.45
C ALA A 35 -1.81 -4.03 -6.83
N LEU A 36 -0.87 -4.55 -7.57
CA LEU A 36 0.50 -4.80 -7.13
C LEU A 36 1.49 -4.23 -8.13
N LEU A 37 2.49 -3.52 -7.63
CA LEU A 37 3.67 -3.15 -8.43
C LEU A 37 4.79 -4.15 -8.14
N ALA A 38 5.31 -4.78 -9.17
CA ALA A 38 6.38 -5.76 -9.06
C ALA A 38 7.43 -5.56 -10.14
N PRO A 39 8.71 -5.85 -9.85
CA PRO A 39 9.74 -5.87 -10.89
C PRO A 39 9.45 -6.92 -11.95
N ALA A 40 9.80 -6.63 -13.19
CA ALA A 40 9.66 -7.60 -14.28
C ALA A 40 10.53 -8.84 -13.98
N GLY A 41 10.02 -10.00 -14.33
CA GLY A 41 10.73 -11.27 -14.10
C GLY A 41 10.51 -11.87 -12.72
N VAL A 42 9.88 -11.14 -11.81
CA VAL A 42 9.46 -11.71 -10.53
C VAL A 42 8.15 -12.46 -10.77
N ALA A 43 8.10 -13.71 -10.34
CA ALA A 43 6.89 -14.50 -10.46
C ALA A 43 5.80 -13.90 -9.58
N VAL A 44 4.73 -13.44 -10.18
CA VAL A 44 3.61 -12.83 -9.47
C VAL A 44 2.43 -13.78 -9.53
N ASP A 45 2.50 -14.83 -8.74
CA ASP A 45 1.38 -15.74 -8.55
C ASP A 45 0.78 -15.46 -7.18
N VAL A 46 0.01 -14.38 -7.10
CA VAL A 46 -0.64 -13.96 -5.87
C VAL A 46 -2.14 -13.98 -6.10
N PRO A 47 -2.85 -14.99 -5.57
CA PRO A 47 -4.28 -15.17 -5.85
C PRO A 47 -5.15 -13.98 -5.46
N SER A 48 -4.69 -13.16 -4.53
CA SER A 48 -5.45 -12.01 -4.03
C SER A 48 -5.36 -10.77 -4.91
N VAL A 49 -4.51 -10.79 -5.93
CA VAL A 49 -4.22 -9.61 -6.77
C VAL A 49 -5.03 -9.66 -8.07
N ASP A 50 -5.66 -8.55 -8.40
CA ASP A 50 -6.45 -8.40 -9.63
C ASP A 50 -5.66 -7.76 -10.77
N VAL A 51 -4.75 -6.83 -10.44
CA VAL A 51 -3.98 -6.07 -11.43
C VAL A 51 -2.51 -6.04 -11.01
N VAL A 52 -1.62 -6.31 -11.95
CA VAL A 52 -0.18 -6.24 -11.73
C VAL A 52 0.44 -5.22 -12.65
N PHE A 53 1.15 -4.26 -12.07
CA PHE A 53 2.03 -3.37 -12.83
C PHE A 53 3.45 -3.90 -12.72
N THR A 54 4.17 -3.95 -13.82
CA THR A 54 5.55 -4.39 -13.84
C THR A 54 6.48 -3.26 -14.24
N THR A 55 7.68 -3.28 -13.71
CA THR A 55 8.75 -2.37 -14.08
C THR A 55 10.00 -3.19 -14.40
N GLU A 56 10.76 -2.76 -15.39
CA GLU A 56 12.06 -3.39 -15.71
C GLU A 56 13.15 -3.01 -14.71
N ARG A 57 12.88 -2.06 -13.85
CA ARG A 57 13.83 -1.58 -12.84
C ARG A 57 13.74 -2.43 -11.60
N ALA A 58 14.88 -2.91 -11.11
CA ALA A 58 14.95 -3.81 -9.95
C ALA A 58 15.68 -3.20 -8.76
N ASP A 59 16.70 -2.37 -8.99
CA ASP A 59 17.58 -1.85 -7.95
C ASP A 59 17.46 -0.33 -7.83
N GLU A 60 16.25 0.15 -7.66
CA GLU A 60 16.02 1.57 -7.66
C GLU A 60 16.17 2.19 -6.27
N ALA A 61 16.63 3.43 -6.25
CA ALA A 61 16.68 4.24 -5.04
C ALA A 61 15.26 4.54 -4.55
N PRO A 62 15.09 4.90 -3.25
CA PRO A 62 13.75 5.22 -2.73
C PRO A 62 12.99 6.24 -3.54
N GLU A 63 13.66 7.25 -4.08
CA GLU A 63 13.05 8.27 -4.92
C GLU A 63 12.46 7.69 -6.21
N ALA A 64 13.17 6.76 -6.83
CA ALA A 64 12.72 6.14 -8.07
C ALA A 64 11.52 5.23 -7.81
N TRP A 65 11.53 4.47 -6.72
CA TRP A 65 10.37 3.65 -6.34
C TRP A 65 9.16 4.53 -6.03
N ALA A 66 9.35 5.65 -5.36
CA ALA A 66 8.25 6.58 -5.09
C ALA A 66 7.67 7.12 -6.40
N ALA A 67 8.50 7.43 -7.40
CA ALA A 67 8.04 7.89 -8.70
C ALA A 67 7.26 6.81 -9.45
N LEU A 68 7.73 5.56 -9.42
CA LEU A 68 7.04 4.44 -10.05
C LEU A 68 5.68 4.18 -9.40
N LEU A 69 5.64 4.21 -8.09
CA LEU A 69 4.38 4.05 -7.34
C LEU A 69 3.43 5.22 -7.62
N ALA A 70 3.92 6.45 -7.71
CA ALA A 70 3.09 7.58 -8.06
C ALA A 70 2.46 7.42 -9.44
N ALA A 71 3.18 6.86 -10.40
CA ALA A 71 2.64 6.56 -11.72
C ALA A 71 1.51 5.52 -11.64
N ALA A 72 1.70 4.46 -10.84
CA ALA A 72 0.67 3.46 -10.62
C ALA A 72 -0.55 4.05 -9.90
N VAL A 73 -0.33 4.96 -8.96
CA VAL A 73 -1.42 5.68 -8.27
C VAL A 73 -2.25 6.48 -9.27
N SER A 74 -1.61 7.15 -10.23
CA SER A 74 -2.33 7.91 -11.25
C SER A 74 -3.23 7.04 -12.12
N GLN A 75 -2.87 5.78 -12.32
CA GLN A 75 -3.65 4.87 -13.14
C GLN A 75 -4.77 4.17 -12.37
N THR A 76 -4.56 3.87 -11.10
CA THR A 76 -5.52 3.09 -10.29
C THR A 76 -6.38 3.94 -9.37
N GLU A 77 -5.93 5.14 -9.06
CA GLU A 77 -6.60 6.04 -8.09
C GLU A 77 -6.97 5.31 -6.80
N PRO A 78 -6.01 4.67 -6.11
CA PRO A 78 -6.31 3.86 -4.94
C PRO A 78 -6.73 4.72 -3.76
N ALA A 79 -7.62 4.17 -2.93
CA ALA A 79 -7.94 4.78 -1.65
C ALA A 79 -6.80 4.60 -0.65
N LEU A 80 -6.05 3.52 -0.79
CA LEU A 80 -4.99 3.14 0.13
C LEU A 80 -3.83 2.55 -0.63
N VAL A 81 -2.61 2.96 -0.27
CA VAL A 81 -1.37 2.33 -0.73
C VAL A 81 -0.72 1.67 0.48
N LEU A 82 -0.50 0.36 0.39
CA LEU A 82 0.19 -0.41 1.41
C LEU A 82 1.62 -0.67 0.96
N VAL A 83 2.56 -0.18 1.73
CA VAL A 83 4.00 -0.37 1.49
C VAL A 83 4.55 -1.27 2.58
N GLY A 84 5.31 -2.28 2.22
CA GLY A 84 5.93 -3.16 3.21
C GLY A 84 6.83 -2.38 4.17
N ALA A 85 6.70 -2.66 5.47
CA ALA A 85 7.47 -1.97 6.51
C ALA A 85 8.90 -2.53 6.61
N THR A 86 9.62 -2.47 5.51
CA THR A 86 11.04 -2.79 5.42
C THR A 86 11.85 -1.50 5.53
N LYS A 87 13.17 -1.64 5.64
CA LYS A 87 14.05 -0.48 5.64
C LYS A 87 13.84 0.39 4.39
N LEU A 88 13.71 -0.24 3.23
CA LEU A 88 13.44 0.49 1.99
C LEU A 88 12.03 1.05 1.97
N GLY A 89 11.03 0.27 2.37
CA GLY A 89 9.65 0.71 2.39
C GLY A 89 9.42 1.92 3.28
N LEU A 90 10.08 1.98 4.43
CA LEU A 90 10.00 3.13 5.33
C LEU A 90 10.63 4.40 4.75
N GLN A 91 11.47 4.27 3.74
CA GLN A 91 12.02 5.40 3.00
C GLN A 91 11.15 5.78 1.79
N VAL A 92 10.54 4.80 1.15
CA VAL A 92 9.70 5.02 -0.03
C VAL A 92 8.35 5.64 0.35
N ALA A 93 7.71 5.15 1.38
CA ALA A 93 6.35 5.54 1.71
C ALA A 93 6.16 7.03 2.02
N PRO A 94 6.99 7.68 2.86
CA PRO A 94 6.84 9.11 3.10
C PRO A 94 7.10 9.95 1.84
N ARG A 95 8.04 9.52 1.00
CA ARG A 95 8.32 10.20 -0.27
C ARG A 95 7.12 10.08 -1.22
N LEU A 96 6.50 8.92 -1.26
CA LEU A 96 5.28 8.71 -2.05
C LEU A 96 4.14 9.58 -1.55
N SER A 97 3.91 9.59 -0.23
CA SER A 97 2.82 10.37 0.35
C SER A 97 2.95 11.85 0.05
N GLU A 98 4.17 12.40 0.14
CA GLU A 98 4.46 13.77 -0.23
C GLU A 98 4.15 14.03 -1.71
N ARG A 99 4.57 13.11 -2.56
CA ARG A 99 4.44 13.26 -4.02
C ARG A 99 2.98 13.23 -4.49
N ILE A 100 2.13 12.46 -3.84
CA ILE A 100 0.73 12.32 -4.23
C ILE A 100 -0.25 13.10 -3.35
N GLY A 101 0.27 13.82 -2.36
CA GLY A 101 -0.58 14.59 -1.44
C GLY A 101 -1.43 13.72 -0.54
N ALA A 102 -0.91 12.58 -0.09
CA ALA A 102 -1.63 11.61 0.73
C ALA A 102 -1.32 11.76 2.21
N GLY A 103 -2.24 11.33 3.06
CA GLY A 103 -1.95 11.09 4.47
C GLY A 103 -1.00 9.91 4.63
N TYR A 104 -0.21 9.88 5.69
CA TYR A 104 0.78 8.84 5.92
C TYR A 104 0.82 8.42 7.38
N ALA A 105 0.91 7.11 7.61
CA ALA A 105 1.23 6.55 8.92
C ALA A 105 2.13 5.33 8.75
N ALA A 106 3.04 5.17 9.69
CA ALA A 106 4.03 4.09 9.67
C ALA A 106 3.67 2.98 10.66
N TRP A 107 4.15 1.76 10.36
CA TRP A 107 4.03 0.61 11.25
C TRP A 107 2.58 0.23 11.57
N ALA A 108 1.74 0.23 10.54
CA ALA A 108 0.38 -0.22 10.70
C ALA A 108 0.34 -1.73 11.01
N THR A 109 -0.36 -2.09 12.07
CA THR A 109 -0.60 -3.48 12.47
C THR A 109 -2.01 -3.93 12.12
N GLY A 110 -2.87 -3.00 11.74
CA GLY A 110 -4.21 -3.27 11.28
C GLY A 110 -4.78 -2.03 10.63
N PHE A 111 -5.72 -2.22 9.73
CA PHE A 111 -6.38 -1.12 9.05
C PHE A 111 -7.77 -1.54 8.60
N THR A 112 -8.63 -0.56 8.38
CA THR A 112 -9.95 -0.74 7.79
C THR A 112 -10.15 0.24 6.67
N LEU A 113 -10.91 -0.18 5.68
CA LEU A 113 -11.32 0.65 4.55
C LEU A 113 -12.84 0.61 4.47
N GLU A 114 -13.48 1.76 4.68
CA GLU A 114 -14.93 1.84 4.65
C GLU A 114 -15.44 1.79 3.20
N ALA A 115 -16.33 0.85 2.92
CA ALA A 115 -16.75 0.53 1.56
C ALA A 115 -17.45 1.69 0.83
N GLY A 116 -18.24 2.48 1.54
CA GLY A 116 -19.02 3.55 0.92
C GLY A 116 -18.24 4.83 0.66
N THR A 117 -17.32 5.17 1.55
CA THR A 117 -16.61 6.45 1.53
C THR A 117 -15.14 6.33 1.15
N GLY A 118 -14.57 5.12 1.22
CA GLY A 118 -13.13 4.92 1.07
C GLY A 118 -12.33 5.42 2.26
N ALA A 119 -12.96 5.73 3.38
CA ALA A 119 -12.28 6.24 4.55
C ALA A 119 -11.38 5.16 5.16
N VAL A 120 -10.16 5.54 5.52
CA VAL A 120 -9.16 4.63 6.07
C VAL A 120 -8.95 4.92 7.55
N ALA A 121 -8.91 3.87 8.35
CA ALA A 121 -8.45 3.95 9.73
C ALA A 121 -7.34 2.92 9.93
N ALA A 122 -6.35 3.27 10.72
CA ALA A 122 -5.20 2.41 10.94
C ALA A 122 -4.81 2.36 12.41
N ARG A 123 -4.36 1.19 12.86
CA ARG A 123 -3.75 0.99 14.15
C ARG A 123 -2.25 0.83 13.93
N CYS A 124 -1.46 1.71 14.53
CA CYS A 124 -0.02 1.74 14.33
C CYS A 124 0.73 1.48 15.64
N SER A 125 1.81 0.74 15.55
CA SER A 125 2.70 0.48 16.68
C SER A 125 3.66 1.64 16.88
N LEU A 126 3.80 2.09 18.12
CA LEU A 126 4.73 3.14 18.51
C LEU A 126 5.67 2.63 19.60
N TYR A 127 6.86 3.23 19.67
CA TYR A 127 7.86 2.92 20.71
C TYR A 127 8.13 1.42 20.80
N SER A 128 8.42 0.78 19.67
CA SER A 128 8.71 -0.65 19.60
C SER A 128 7.62 -1.54 20.21
N GLY A 129 6.37 -1.14 20.04
CA GLY A 129 5.23 -1.89 20.54
C GLY A 129 4.75 -1.52 21.94
N ALA A 130 5.39 -0.55 22.59
CA ALA A 130 4.98 -0.11 23.92
C ALA A 130 3.66 0.68 23.93
N ALA A 131 3.28 1.23 22.78
CA ALA A 131 2.05 1.99 22.63
C ALA A 131 1.42 1.73 21.25
N LEU A 132 0.13 1.97 21.14
CA LEU A 132 -0.61 1.90 19.89
C LEU A 132 -1.24 3.26 19.61
N ALA A 133 -1.16 3.70 18.37
CA ALA A 133 -1.86 4.89 17.91
C ALA A 133 -2.97 4.47 16.95
N TYR A 134 -4.13 5.09 17.10
CA TYR A 134 -5.26 4.87 16.20
C TYR A 134 -5.45 6.13 15.37
N HIS A 135 -5.30 5.97 14.05
CA HIS A 135 -5.42 7.07 13.11
C HIS A 135 -6.70 6.95 12.32
N GLN A 136 -7.48 8.02 12.28
CA GLN A 136 -8.56 8.18 11.32
C GLN A 136 -8.13 9.25 10.33
N PHE A 137 -8.14 8.91 9.05
CA PHE A 137 -7.73 9.83 8.01
C PHE A 137 -8.94 10.58 7.46
N LYS A 138 -8.74 11.85 7.16
CA LYS A 138 -9.73 12.63 6.42
C LYS A 138 -9.88 12.01 5.03
N PRO A 139 -11.02 12.23 4.35
CA PRO A 139 -11.20 11.73 2.99
C PRO A 139 -10.02 12.13 2.08
N GLY A 140 -9.54 11.18 1.29
CA GLY A 140 -8.38 11.35 0.43
C GLY A 140 -7.54 10.08 0.41
N ARG A 141 -6.42 10.15 -0.30
CA ARG A 141 -5.50 9.03 -0.40
C ARG A 141 -4.69 8.89 0.88
N VAL A 142 -4.38 7.65 1.21
CA VAL A 142 -3.60 7.31 2.41
C VAL A 142 -2.51 6.32 2.02
N VAL A 143 -1.32 6.54 2.56
CA VAL A 143 -0.18 5.61 2.45
C VAL A 143 0.12 5.07 3.83
N LEU A 144 0.19 3.74 3.95
CA LEU A 144 0.58 3.07 5.20
C LEU A 144 1.79 2.20 4.95
N THR A 145 2.73 2.17 5.89
CA THR A 145 3.66 1.05 5.94
C THR A 145 3.12 0.01 6.89
N ALA A 146 3.18 -1.24 6.48
CA ALA A 146 2.60 -2.33 7.25
C ALA A 146 3.47 -3.58 7.24
N ALA A 147 3.44 -4.29 8.35
CA ALA A 147 3.99 -5.62 8.50
C ALA A 147 2.98 -6.42 9.31
N PRO A 148 2.11 -7.16 8.64
CA PRO A 148 1.07 -7.95 9.30
C PRO A 148 1.64 -9.04 10.18
#